data_19c7613fce333e99f75be019b037f952
#
_entry.id   19c7613fce333e99f75be019b037f952
#
_cell.length_a   1.000
_cell.length_b   1.000
_cell.length_c   1.000
_cell.angle_alpha   90.00
_cell.angle_beta   90.00
_cell.angle_gamma   90.00
#
_symmetry.space_group_name_H-M   'P 1'
#
loop_
_entity.id
_entity.type
_entity.pdbx_description
1 polymer ?
#
loop_
_entity_poly.entity_id
_entity_poly.type
_entity_poly.pdbx_seq_one_letter_code
_entity_poly.pdbx_strand_id
1 'polypeptide(L)'
;MARLAVVGVGRIGGEVAYMASALGIVDELVLYDNVPDLLKAQVLDLHHTGLDITISTDRNEIAGADICLFAAGLPRNPTVKTRADLLDANLPATNDCTSFLNGFSGILITVTNPMDTNNYYLCKKTGLPRERCIGFGGQLDSARFGVALRHRNISGIPFVLGEHGEHQVPVFSRLPAQVPAPLRNEILSELRGSSMEIIKGKGGTVFGPALHLANLVRMVLSDTRELTICSSVLEGEYGISGCSLGVPVRIGREGILGIEEWDLDAWETGKMTAAGTFAKNLCSKVVS
;
A
#
# COMPACT_ATOMS: atom_id res chain seq x y z
N MET A 1 19.45 -6.13 -14.02
CA MET A 1 18.07 -6.07 -14.53
C MET A 1 17.14 -6.07 -13.34
N ALA A 2 16.17 -5.17 -13.30
CA ALA A 2 15.24 -5.04 -12.18
C ALA A 2 14.00 -5.93 -12.43
N ARG A 3 13.72 -6.82 -11.50
CA ARG A 3 12.62 -7.80 -11.59
C ARG A 3 11.51 -7.49 -10.59
N LEU A 4 10.29 -7.29 -11.09
CA LEU A 4 9.08 -7.09 -10.28
C LEU A 4 8.18 -8.33 -10.39
N ALA A 5 7.91 -8.98 -9.27
CA ALA A 5 6.85 -9.97 -9.17
C ALA A 5 5.54 -9.30 -8.78
N VAL A 6 4.44 -9.69 -9.43
CA VAL A 6 3.08 -9.20 -9.12
C VAL A 6 2.17 -10.41 -8.84
N VAL A 7 1.77 -10.55 -7.60
CA VAL A 7 0.81 -11.57 -7.16
C VAL A 7 -0.58 -10.94 -7.11
N GLY A 8 -1.44 -11.38 -8.02
CA GLY A 8 -2.75 -10.79 -8.28
C GLY A 8 -2.69 -9.74 -9.38
N VAL A 9 -2.92 -10.15 -10.64
CA VAL A 9 -2.90 -9.29 -11.83
C VAL A 9 -4.28 -8.76 -12.21
N GLY A 10 -5.12 -8.56 -11.22
CA GLY A 10 -6.39 -7.90 -11.38
C GLY A 10 -6.25 -6.39 -11.66
N ARG A 11 -7.28 -5.65 -11.32
CA ARG A 11 -7.41 -4.21 -11.62
C ARG A 11 -6.23 -3.33 -11.15
N ILE A 12 -5.59 -3.65 -10.03
CA ILE A 12 -4.45 -2.87 -9.52
C ILE A 12 -3.14 -3.48 -9.99
N GLY A 13 -2.94 -4.78 -9.79
CA GLY A 13 -1.67 -5.43 -10.11
C GLY A 13 -1.32 -5.36 -11.60
N GLY A 14 -2.30 -5.57 -12.49
CA GLY A 14 -2.10 -5.44 -13.93
C GLY A 14 -1.69 -4.02 -14.34
N GLU A 15 -2.38 -3.00 -13.80
CA GLU A 15 -2.05 -1.59 -14.10
C GLU A 15 -0.67 -1.17 -13.53
N VAL A 16 -0.27 -1.71 -12.38
CA VAL A 16 1.08 -1.46 -11.85
C VAL A 16 2.14 -2.11 -12.71
N ALA A 17 1.92 -3.36 -13.15
CA ALA A 17 2.82 -4.04 -14.08
C ALA A 17 3.00 -3.23 -15.36
N TYR A 18 1.90 -2.77 -15.97
CA TYR A 18 1.94 -1.88 -17.14
C TYR A 18 2.68 -0.57 -16.86
N MET A 19 2.31 0.13 -15.77
CA MET A 19 2.89 1.44 -15.45
C MET A 19 4.39 1.35 -15.17
N ALA A 20 4.84 0.35 -14.42
CA ALA A 20 6.26 0.14 -14.12
C ALA A 20 7.06 -0.16 -15.38
N SER A 21 6.48 -0.93 -16.31
CA SER A 21 7.09 -1.22 -17.62
C SER A 21 7.12 0.01 -18.53
N ALA A 22 5.99 0.71 -18.65
CA ALA A 22 5.87 1.89 -19.53
C ALA A 22 6.78 3.06 -19.11
N LEU A 23 7.06 3.17 -17.80
CA LEU A 23 7.99 4.16 -17.24
C LEU A 23 9.46 3.68 -17.25
N GLY A 24 9.76 2.48 -17.76
CA GLY A 24 11.10 1.91 -17.79
C GLY A 24 11.72 1.69 -16.40
N ILE A 25 10.88 1.39 -15.41
CA ILE A 25 11.31 1.17 -14.01
C ILE A 25 11.83 -0.25 -13.83
N VAL A 26 11.29 -1.22 -14.57
CA VAL A 26 11.60 -2.64 -14.47
C VAL A 26 11.92 -3.23 -15.84
N ASP A 27 12.77 -4.25 -15.87
CA ASP A 27 13.19 -4.98 -17.08
C ASP A 27 12.43 -6.31 -17.22
N GLU A 28 12.00 -6.87 -16.09
CA GLU A 28 11.36 -8.19 -16.04
C GLU A 28 10.13 -8.16 -15.11
N LEU A 29 9.09 -8.84 -15.55
CA LEU A 29 7.87 -9.10 -14.77
C LEU A 29 7.72 -10.60 -14.50
N VAL A 30 7.38 -10.95 -13.24
CA VAL A 30 6.85 -12.27 -12.89
C VAL A 30 5.41 -12.09 -12.47
N LEU A 31 4.47 -12.53 -13.29
CA LEU A 31 3.05 -12.33 -13.09
C LEU A 31 2.39 -13.61 -12.61
N TYR A 32 1.60 -13.51 -11.55
CA TYR A 32 0.83 -14.63 -11.04
C TYR A 32 -0.59 -14.23 -10.66
N ASP A 33 -1.55 -15.08 -11.05
CA ASP A 33 -2.94 -15.01 -10.59
C ASP A 33 -3.50 -16.44 -10.50
N ASN A 34 -4.44 -16.66 -9.59
CA ASN A 34 -5.14 -17.94 -9.46
C ASN A 34 -6.28 -18.10 -10.49
N VAL A 35 -6.54 -17.10 -11.33
CA VAL A 35 -7.49 -17.15 -12.45
C VAL A 35 -6.69 -17.21 -13.76
N PRO A 36 -6.48 -18.40 -14.34
CA PRO A 36 -5.58 -18.60 -15.49
C PRO A 36 -5.96 -17.77 -16.72
N ASP A 37 -7.24 -17.62 -17.00
CA ASP A 37 -7.73 -16.83 -18.15
C ASP A 37 -7.43 -15.33 -17.97
N LEU A 38 -7.54 -14.80 -16.75
CA LEU A 38 -7.16 -13.43 -16.45
C LEU A 38 -5.65 -13.23 -16.62
N LEU A 39 -4.84 -14.13 -16.06
CA LEU A 39 -3.37 -14.06 -16.18
C LEU A 39 -2.95 -14.06 -17.67
N LYS A 40 -3.50 -15.01 -18.45
CA LYS A 40 -3.21 -15.11 -19.89
C LYS A 40 -3.63 -13.83 -20.63
N ALA A 41 -4.79 -13.28 -20.33
CA ALA A 41 -5.27 -12.04 -20.97
C ALA A 41 -4.39 -10.85 -20.63
N GLN A 42 -3.97 -10.70 -19.38
CA GLN A 42 -3.06 -9.62 -18.94
C GLN A 42 -1.68 -9.70 -19.61
N VAL A 43 -1.12 -10.91 -19.70
CA VAL A 43 0.17 -11.11 -20.41
C VAL A 43 0.05 -10.75 -21.89
N LEU A 44 -1.04 -11.17 -22.55
CA LEU A 44 -1.27 -10.86 -23.94
C LEU A 44 -1.45 -9.36 -24.18
N ASP A 45 -2.20 -8.68 -23.33
CA ASP A 45 -2.43 -7.23 -23.43
C ASP A 45 -1.14 -6.44 -23.20
N LEU A 46 -0.32 -6.86 -22.23
CA LEU A 46 1.01 -6.29 -22.01
C LEU A 46 1.92 -6.48 -23.23
N HIS A 47 1.93 -7.65 -23.88
CA HIS A 47 2.69 -7.88 -25.11
C HIS A 47 2.22 -6.95 -26.25
N HIS A 48 0.90 -6.66 -26.33
CA HIS A 48 0.36 -5.77 -27.36
C HIS A 48 0.79 -4.31 -27.20
N THR A 49 1.35 -3.91 -26.06
CA THR A 49 1.93 -2.57 -25.89
C THR A 49 3.18 -2.36 -26.74
N GLY A 50 3.86 -3.44 -27.13
CA GLY A 50 5.14 -3.39 -27.85
C GLY A 50 6.32 -2.94 -26.99
N LEU A 51 6.15 -2.87 -25.66
CA LEU A 51 7.25 -2.57 -24.74
C LEU A 51 8.26 -3.72 -24.73
N ASP A 52 9.56 -3.38 -24.68
CA ASP A 52 10.65 -4.35 -24.52
C ASP A 52 10.76 -4.76 -23.05
N ILE A 53 9.93 -5.74 -22.66
CA ILE A 53 9.86 -6.27 -21.30
C ILE A 53 9.77 -7.78 -21.32
N THR A 54 10.55 -8.45 -20.49
CA THR A 54 10.45 -9.90 -20.31
C THR A 54 9.32 -10.22 -19.32
N ILE A 55 8.43 -11.16 -19.68
CA ILE A 55 7.31 -11.58 -18.83
C ILE A 55 7.37 -13.07 -18.59
N SER A 56 7.45 -13.48 -17.31
CA SER A 56 7.30 -14.86 -16.87
C SER A 56 5.97 -15.05 -16.12
N THR A 57 5.41 -16.25 -16.20
CA THR A 57 4.25 -16.68 -15.40
C THR A 57 4.58 -17.86 -14.49
N ASP A 58 5.86 -18.21 -14.39
CA ASP A 58 6.30 -19.27 -13.45
C ASP A 58 6.37 -18.69 -12.02
N ARG A 59 5.44 -19.11 -11.18
CA ARG A 59 5.39 -18.68 -9.77
C ARG A 59 6.65 -18.98 -8.96
N ASN A 60 7.45 -19.96 -9.39
CA ASN A 60 8.70 -20.30 -8.71
C ASN A 60 9.75 -19.22 -8.87
N GLU A 61 9.62 -18.36 -9.87
CA GLU A 61 10.52 -17.22 -10.09
C GLU A 61 10.23 -16.02 -9.17
N ILE A 62 9.08 -16.01 -8.46
CA ILE A 62 8.71 -14.93 -7.51
C ILE A 62 9.80 -14.77 -6.45
N ALA A 63 10.33 -15.88 -5.93
CA ALA A 63 11.36 -15.84 -4.89
C ALA A 63 12.67 -15.15 -5.33
N GLY A 64 12.94 -15.09 -6.64
CA GLY A 64 14.10 -14.42 -7.21
C GLY A 64 13.88 -12.95 -7.62
N ALA A 65 12.72 -12.36 -7.35
CA ALA A 65 12.43 -10.97 -7.69
C ALA A 65 13.05 -9.99 -6.69
N ASP A 66 13.38 -8.78 -7.17
CA ASP A 66 13.82 -7.67 -6.30
C ASP A 66 12.67 -7.15 -5.44
N ILE A 67 11.48 -7.10 -6.03
CA ILE A 67 10.25 -6.65 -5.37
C ILE A 67 9.12 -7.64 -5.67
N CYS A 68 8.36 -8.02 -4.64
CA CYS A 68 7.09 -8.71 -4.77
C CYS A 68 5.94 -7.79 -4.36
N LEU A 69 5.04 -7.49 -5.31
CA LEU A 69 3.82 -6.74 -5.09
C LEU A 69 2.67 -7.72 -4.82
N PHE A 70 2.10 -7.68 -3.63
CA PHE A 70 0.92 -8.47 -3.27
C PHE A 70 -0.36 -7.64 -3.44
N ALA A 71 -1.08 -7.90 -4.53
CA ALA A 71 -2.33 -7.23 -4.90
C ALA A 71 -3.49 -8.21 -5.12
N ALA A 72 -3.30 -9.51 -4.80
CA ALA A 72 -4.34 -10.52 -4.92
C ALA A 72 -5.37 -10.39 -3.80
N GLY A 73 -6.65 -10.41 -4.15
CA GLY A 73 -7.74 -10.39 -3.19
C GLY A 73 -9.04 -9.91 -3.79
N LEU A 74 -10.11 -10.09 -3.03
CA LEU A 74 -11.44 -9.63 -3.38
C LEU A 74 -11.59 -8.14 -3.04
N PRO A 75 -12.11 -7.32 -3.95
CA PRO A 75 -12.44 -5.94 -3.66
C PRO A 75 -13.65 -5.86 -2.72
N ARG A 76 -13.83 -4.71 -2.07
CA ARG A 76 -15.09 -4.43 -1.36
C ARG A 76 -16.28 -4.59 -2.31
N ASN A 77 -17.28 -5.31 -1.84
CA ASN A 77 -18.55 -5.53 -2.53
C ASN A 77 -19.71 -5.39 -1.52
N PRO A 78 -20.98 -5.41 -1.96
CA PRO A 78 -22.12 -5.23 -1.05
C PRO A 78 -22.24 -6.26 0.07
N THR A 79 -21.63 -7.44 -0.07
CA THR A 79 -21.64 -8.49 0.96
C THR A 79 -20.52 -8.33 1.99
N VAL A 80 -19.46 -7.59 1.65
CA VAL A 80 -18.29 -7.32 2.51
C VAL A 80 -18.45 -5.93 3.11
N LYS A 81 -19.07 -5.84 4.28
CA LYS A 81 -19.48 -4.57 4.90
C LYS A 81 -18.42 -3.98 5.83
N THR A 82 -17.70 -4.83 6.54
CA THR A 82 -16.72 -4.42 7.55
C THR A 82 -15.29 -4.74 7.12
N ARG A 83 -14.31 -4.15 7.82
CA ARG A 83 -12.89 -4.47 7.66
C ARG A 83 -12.59 -5.92 8.08
N ALA A 84 -13.30 -6.44 9.07
CA ALA A 84 -13.16 -7.84 9.50
C ALA A 84 -13.64 -8.79 8.41
N ASP A 85 -14.82 -8.55 7.82
CA ASP A 85 -15.34 -9.37 6.70
C ASP A 85 -14.35 -9.38 5.52
N LEU A 86 -13.75 -8.22 5.22
CA LEU A 86 -12.77 -8.11 4.15
C LEU A 86 -11.47 -8.86 4.47
N LEU A 87 -11.05 -8.85 5.73
CA LEU A 87 -9.91 -9.62 6.20
C LEU A 87 -10.16 -11.12 6.01
N ASP A 88 -11.28 -11.63 6.50
CA ASP A 88 -11.65 -13.04 6.40
C ASP A 88 -11.74 -13.49 4.92
N ALA A 89 -12.29 -12.63 4.06
CA ALA A 89 -12.41 -12.91 2.62
C ALA A 89 -11.05 -12.97 1.91
N ASN A 90 -10.05 -12.19 2.36
CA ASN A 90 -8.75 -12.09 1.71
C ASN A 90 -7.65 -12.94 2.39
N LEU A 91 -7.90 -13.47 3.58
CA LEU A 91 -6.93 -14.30 4.30
C LEU A 91 -6.46 -15.54 3.52
N PRO A 92 -7.31 -16.27 2.75
CA PRO A 92 -6.84 -17.36 1.91
C PRO A 92 -5.79 -16.94 0.88
N ALA A 93 -6.05 -15.86 0.13
CA ALA A 93 -5.09 -15.33 -0.85
C ALA A 93 -3.80 -14.85 -0.19
N THR A 94 -3.89 -14.25 1.00
CA THR A 94 -2.74 -13.81 1.79
C THR A 94 -1.92 -15.01 2.28
N ASN A 95 -2.56 -16.08 2.71
CA ASN A 95 -1.88 -17.33 3.07
C ASN A 95 -1.18 -17.98 1.88
N ASP A 96 -1.84 -18.05 0.72
CA ASP A 96 -1.23 -18.62 -0.48
C ASP A 96 0.04 -17.82 -0.87
N CYS A 97 0.01 -16.49 -0.72
CA CYS A 97 1.17 -15.64 -0.99
C CYS A 97 2.38 -16.04 -0.15
N THR A 98 2.21 -16.44 1.11
CA THR A 98 3.32 -16.86 1.96
C THR A 98 4.08 -18.06 1.39
N SER A 99 3.40 -18.98 0.68
CA SER A 99 4.02 -20.14 0.05
C SER A 99 4.93 -19.76 -1.13
N PHE A 100 4.60 -18.68 -1.84
CA PHE A 100 5.40 -18.17 -2.98
C PHE A 100 6.64 -17.40 -2.52
N LEU A 101 6.61 -16.90 -1.29
CA LEU A 101 7.70 -16.12 -0.69
C LEU A 101 8.72 -16.99 0.05
N ASN A 102 8.65 -18.31 -0.05
CA ASN A 102 9.66 -19.18 0.53
C ASN A 102 11.00 -18.95 -0.17
N GLY A 103 12.02 -18.52 0.59
CA GLY A 103 13.33 -18.14 0.06
C GLY A 103 13.40 -16.73 -0.56
N PHE A 104 12.30 -15.99 -0.60
CA PHE A 104 12.28 -14.60 -1.03
C PHE A 104 13.07 -13.72 -0.05
N SER A 105 13.94 -12.86 -0.58
CA SER A 105 14.76 -11.94 0.22
C SER A 105 14.68 -10.49 -0.27
N GLY A 106 13.82 -10.21 -1.25
CA GLY A 106 13.57 -8.88 -1.78
C GLY A 106 12.64 -8.04 -0.88
N ILE A 107 12.02 -7.04 -1.48
CA ILE A 107 11.07 -6.14 -0.81
C ILE A 107 9.64 -6.59 -1.09
N LEU A 108 8.87 -6.85 -0.05
CA LEU A 108 7.45 -7.16 -0.15
C LEU A 108 6.63 -5.87 -0.03
N ILE A 109 5.84 -5.56 -1.06
CA ILE A 109 4.89 -4.43 -1.04
C ILE A 109 3.47 -4.98 -0.98
N THR A 110 2.78 -4.71 0.12
CA THR A 110 1.40 -5.16 0.35
C THR A 110 0.40 -4.08 -0.08
N VAL A 111 -0.58 -4.48 -0.90
CA VAL A 111 -1.66 -3.60 -1.42
C VAL A 111 -3.04 -4.08 -1.01
N THR A 112 -3.21 -5.39 -0.90
CA THR A 112 -4.49 -6.05 -0.60
C THR A 112 -5.06 -5.62 0.74
N ASN A 113 -6.30 -5.13 0.72
CA ASN A 113 -7.01 -4.67 1.92
C ASN A 113 -7.61 -5.82 2.76
N PRO A 114 -7.65 -5.66 4.10
CA PRO A 114 -7.16 -4.56 4.92
C PRO A 114 -5.62 -4.51 4.90
N MET A 115 -5.08 -3.49 4.23
CA MET A 115 -3.67 -3.46 3.85
C MET A 115 -2.72 -3.52 5.06
N ASP A 116 -2.97 -2.71 6.08
CA ASP A 116 -2.12 -2.67 7.29
C ASP A 116 -2.07 -4.04 7.99
N THR A 117 -3.24 -4.69 8.14
CA THR A 117 -3.33 -6.02 8.76
C THR A 117 -2.64 -7.09 7.92
N ASN A 118 -2.85 -7.07 6.59
CA ASN A 118 -2.20 -8.02 5.68
C ASN A 118 -0.69 -7.82 5.66
N ASN A 119 -0.19 -6.57 5.68
CA ASN A 119 1.24 -6.28 5.77
C ASN A 119 1.86 -6.83 7.05
N TYR A 120 1.21 -6.59 8.19
CA TYR A 120 1.64 -7.16 9.48
C TYR A 120 1.67 -8.69 9.45
N TYR A 121 0.60 -9.30 8.94
CA TYR A 121 0.47 -10.75 8.85
C TYR A 121 1.56 -11.37 7.96
N LEU A 122 1.74 -10.85 6.75
CA LEU A 122 2.76 -11.32 5.82
C LEU A 122 4.17 -11.18 6.40
N CYS A 123 4.49 -10.05 7.02
CA CYS A 123 5.77 -9.86 7.70
C CYS A 123 6.03 -10.94 8.76
N LYS A 124 5.03 -11.23 9.60
CA LYS A 124 5.17 -12.26 10.66
C LYS A 124 5.25 -13.69 10.11
N LYS A 125 4.50 -13.99 9.04
CA LYS A 125 4.45 -15.34 8.47
C LYS A 125 5.66 -15.68 7.60
N THR A 126 6.18 -14.70 6.86
CA THR A 126 7.35 -14.92 6.00
C THR A 126 8.67 -14.85 6.76
N GLY A 127 8.68 -14.22 7.93
CA GLY A 127 9.91 -13.97 8.69
C GLY A 127 10.84 -12.94 8.04
N LEU A 128 10.37 -12.23 7.02
CA LEU A 128 11.12 -11.11 6.45
C LEU A 128 11.38 -10.04 7.52
N PRO A 129 12.54 -9.36 7.49
CA PRO A 129 12.76 -8.17 8.31
C PRO A 129 11.64 -7.15 8.07
N ARG A 130 11.19 -6.47 9.12
CA ARG A 130 10.08 -5.51 9.03
C ARG A 130 10.37 -4.38 8.03
N GLU A 131 11.63 -4.06 7.85
CA GLU A 131 12.11 -3.06 6.90
C GLU A 131 11.85 -3.46 5.45
N ARG A 132 11.73 -4.75 5.17
CA ARG A 132 11.41 -5.32 3.85
C ARG A 132 9.92 -5.56 3.63
N CYS A 133 9.08 -5.24 4.60
CA CYS A 133 7.62 -5.38 4.53
C CYS A 133 6.97 -3.99 4.49
N ILE A 134 6.60 -3.55 3.31
CA ILE A 134 6.07 -2.20 3.06
C ILE A 134 4.58 -2.30 2.73
N GLY A 135 3.73 -1.63 3.50
CA GLY A 135 2.33 -1.49 3.14
C GLY A 135 2.07 -0.21 2.34
N PHE A 136 1.36 -0.33 1.22
CA PHE A 136 0.98 0.78 0.37
C PHE A 136 -0.37 1.37 0.75
N GLY A 137 -0.43 2.69 0.91
CA GLY A 137 -1.70 3.40 1.20
C GLY A 137 -1.48 4.86 1.52
N GLY A 138 -0.48 5.15 2.34
CA GLY A 138 -0.19 6.51 2.79
C GLY A 138 0.13 7.50 1.67
N GLN A 139 0.80 7.06 0.60
CA GLN A 139 1.07 7.91 -0.57
C GLN A 139 -0.22 8.32 -1.28
N LEU A 140 -1.12 7.37 -1.49
CA LEU A 140 -2.42 7.63 -2.13
C LEU A 140 -3.29 8.54 -1.28
N ASP A 141 -3.34 8.29 0.04
CA ASP A 141 -4.12 9.12 0.97
C ASP A 141 -3.53 10.53 1.06
N SER A 142 -2.19 10.66 1.05
CA SER A 142 -1.50 11.95 1.00
C SER A 142 -1.80 12.69 -0.30
N ALA A 143 -1.85 12.01 -1.44
CA ALA A 143 -2.25 12.61 -2.71
C ALA A 143 -3.69 13.15 -2.69
N ARG A 144 -4.62 12.39 -2.10
CA ARG A 144 -6.02 12.82 -1.88
C ARG A 144 -6.09 14.04 -0.97
N PHE A 145 -5.31 14.03 0.13
CA PHE A 145 -5.19 15.17 1.01
C PHE A 145 -4.68 16.40 0.28
N GLY A 146 -3.67 16.24 -0.60
CA GLY A 146 -3.18 17.32 -1.45
C GLY A 146 -4.25 17.89 -2.40
N VAL A 147 -5.16 17.07 -2.91
CA VAL A 147 -6.31 17.55 -3.69
C VAL A 147 -7.25 18.38 -2.81
N ALA A 148 -7.61 17.89 -1.63
CA ALA A 148 -8.50 18.58 -0.69
C ALA A 148 -7.92 19.94 -0.22
N LEU A 149 -6.60 20.02 -0.01
CA LEU A 149 -5.89 21.26 0.32
C LEU A 149 -5.94 22.25 -0.86
N ARG A 150 -5.64 21.78 -2.08
CA ARG A 150 -5.68 22.64 -3.29
C ARG A 150 -7.07 23.24 -3.53
N HIS A 151 -8.14 22.48 -3.37
CA HIS A 151 -9.52 22.98 -3.50
C HIS A 151 -9.84 24.11 -2.52
N ARG A 152 -9.06 24.22 -1.44
CA ARG A 152 -9.22 25.25 -0.40
C ARG A 152 -8.13 26.32 -0.42
N ASN A 153 -7.26 26.31 -1.44
CA ASN A 153 -6.09 27.20 -1.56
C ASN A 153 -5.16 27.13 -0.33
N ILE A 154 -5.06 25.96 0.30
CA ILE A 154 -4.14 25.72 1.43
C ILE A 154 -2.84 25.16 0.87
N SER A 155 -1.73 25.88 1.09
CA SER A 155 -0.39 25.45 0.68
C SER A 155 0.24 24.50 1.68
N GLY A 156 1.16 23.65 1.22
CA GLY A 156 1.98 22.76 2.03
C GLY A 156 2.12 21.37 1.44
N ILE A 157 2.96 20.55 2.05
CA ILE A 157 3.18 19.16 1.63
C ILE A 157 2.16 18.28 2.36
N PRO A 158 1.31 17.56 1.62
CA PRO A 158 0.29 16.72 2.23
C PRO A 158 0.89 15.42 2.74
N PHE A 159 0.65 15.10 4.01
CA PHE A 159 0.98 13.81 4.59
C PHE A 159 -0.21 13.24 5.35
N VAL A 160 -0.48 11.95 5.16
CA VAL A 160 -1.53 11.22 5.87
C VAL A 160 -0.93 9.97 6.50
N LEU A 161 -0.94 9.92 7.82
CA LEU A 161 -0.50 8.79 8.64
C LEU A 161 -1.69 7.90 9.04
N GLY A 162 -1.44 6.89 9.87
CA GLY A 162 -2.46 6.05 10.47
C GLY A 162 -2.90 4.88 9.60
N GLU A 163 -4.08 4.33 9.86
CA GLU A 163 -4.61 3.16 9.15
C GLU A 163 -5.17 3.57 7.78
N HIS A 164 -4.81 2.81 6.75
CA HIS A 164 -5.30 3.01 5.38
C HIS A 164 -6.78 2.62 5.25
N GLY A 165 -7.65 3.47 5.79
CA GLY A 165 -9.09 3.21 5.82
C GLY A 165 -9.87 4.29 6.53
N GLU A 166 -10.42 3.97 7.72
CA GLU A 166 -11.27 4.91 8.46
C GLU A 166 -10.51 5.67 9.56
N HIS A 167 -9.28 5.25 9.87
CA HIS A 167 -8.45 5.87 10.90
C HIS A 167 -7.25 6.61 10.31
N GLN A 168 -7.49 7.30 9.19
CA GLN A 168 -6.52 8.20 8.56
C GLN A 168 -6.21 9.40 9.46
N VAL A 169 -4.95 9.84 9.45
CA VAL A 169 -4.45 10.97 10.25
C VAL A 169 -3.77 11.98 9.31
N PRO A 170 -4.54 12.89 8.68
CA PRO A 170 -3.94 14.00 7.93
C PRO A 170 -3.13 14.89 8.86
N VAL A 171 -1.90 15.19 8.47
CA VAL A 171 -0.96 15.98 9.28
C VAL A 171 -1.09 17.46 8.94
N PHE A 172 -1.84 18.19 9.72
CA PHE A 172 -2.05 19.63 9.58
C PHE A 172 -0.98 20.46 10.29
N SER A 173 -0.37 19.91 11.36
CA SER A 173 0.67 20.58 12.15
C SER A 173 1.93 20.92 11.34
N ARG A 174 2.14 20.25 10.20
CA ARG A 174 3.26 20.50 9.29
C ARG A 174 2.91 21.43 8.11
N LEU A 175 1.69 21.93 8.05
CA LEU A 175 1.30 22.93 7.05
C LEU A 175 1.74 24.34 7.49
N PRO A 176 2.09 25.25 6.55
CA PRO A 176 2.49 26.61 6.87
C PRO A 176 1.42 27.44 7.60
N ALA A 177 0.14 27.13 7.32
CA ALA A 177 -0.99 27.84 7.92
C ALA A 177 -1.75 26.93 8.90
N GLN A 178 -2.22 27.51 10.00
CA GLN A 178 -3.10 26.80 10.92
C GLN A 178 -4.45 26.50 10.27
N VAL A 179 -4.89 25.26 10.40
CA VAL A 179 -6.20 24.79 9.91
C VAL A 179 -7.09 24.58 11.12
N PRO A 180 -8.26 25.27 11.22
CA PRO A 180 -9.18 25.13 12.35
C PRO A 180 -9.79 23.73 12.45
N ALA A 181 -10.08 23.25 13.66
CA ALA A 181 -10.59 21.91 13.90
C ALA A 181 -11.86 21.54 13.10
N PRO A 182 -12.86 22.42 12.91
CA PRO A 182 -13.99 22.11 12.05
C PRO A 182 -13.58 21.77 10.62
N LEU A 183 -12.69 22.56 10.00
CA LEU A 183 -12.20 22.34 8.66
C LEU A 183 -11.35 21.07 8.53
N ARG A 184 -10.56 20.74 9.57
CA ARG A 184 -9.84 19.44 9.62
C ARG A 184 -10.80 18.25 9.54
N ASN A 185 -11.92 18.33 10.25
CA ASN A 185 -12.93 17.26 10.24
C ASN A 185 -13.66 17.16 8.90
N GLU A 186 -13.95 18.28 8.23
CA GLU A 186 -14.51 18.30 6.87
C GLU A 186 -13.56 17.64 5.88
N ILE A 187 -12.28 18.02 5.89
CA ILE A 187 -11.25 17.45 5.03
C ILE A 187 -11.12 15.93 5.27
N LEU A 188 -11.08 15.51 6.53
CA LEU A 188 -11.00 14.08 6.85
C LEU A 188 -12.23 13.31 6.37
N SER A 189 -13.41 13.90 6.44
CA SER A 189 -14.64 13.30 5.91
C SER A 189 -14.59 13.16 4.38
N GLU A 190 -14.09 14.18 3.67
CA GLU A 190 -13.88 14.14 2.22
C GLU A 190 -12.89 13.04 1.81
N LEU A 191 -11.76 12.93 2.52
CA LEU A 191 -10.75 11.89 2.28
C LEU A 191 -11.36 10.48 2.36
N ARG A 192 -12.13 10.22 3.41
CA ARG A 192 -12.80 8.93 3.64
C ARG A 192 -13.88 8.64 2.59
N GLY A 193 -14.60 9.67 2.14
CA GLY A 193 -15.67 9.56 1.14
C GLY A 193 -15.19 9.36 -0.28
N SER A 194 -14.04 9.94 -0.65
CA SER A 194 -13.54 10.02 -2.02
C SER A 194 -13.41 8.67 -2.73
N SER A 195 -12.95 7.63 -2.02
CA SER A 195 -12.82 6.29 -2.60
C SER A 195 -14.17 5.65 -2.91
N MET A 196 -15.19 5.93 -2.10
CA MET A 196 -16.53 5.34 -2.30
C MET A 196 -17.24 5.91 -3.53
N GLU A 197 -17.02 7.19 -3.85
CA GLU A 197 -17.56 7.79 -5.09
C GLU A 197 -16.96 7.11 -6.33
N ILE A 198 -15.65 6.87 -6.34
CA ILE A 198 -14.97 6.17 -7.43
C ILE A 198 -15.45 4.72 -7.53
N ILE A 199 -15.64 4.02 -6.40
CA ILE A 199 -16.17 2.66 -6.39
C ILE A 199 -17.58 2.63 -6.99
N LYS A 200 -18.46 3.57 -6.63
CA LYS A 200 -19.80 3.66 -7.18
C LYS A 200 -19.80 3.94 -8.69
N GLY A 201 -18.92 4.82 -9.17
CA GLY A 201 -18.88 5.25 -10.56
C GLY A 201 -18.22 4.27 -11.51
N LYS A 202 -17.10 3.65 -11.11
CA LYS A 202 -16.30 2.77 -12.01
C LYS A 202 -15.80 1.47 -11.33
N GLY A 203 -16.31 1.13 -10.16
CA GLY A 203 -16.03 -0.13 -9.47
C GLY A 203 -14.71 -0.16 -8.70
N GLY A 204 -13.94 0.90 -8.65
CA GLY A 204 -12.71 1.02 -7.86
C GLY A 204 -11.71 2.02 -8.40
N THR A 205 -10.78 2.44 -7.55
CA THR A 205 -9.64 3.29 -7.91
C THR A 205 -8.62 2.48 -8.70
N VAL A 206 -8.00 3.09 -9.71
CA VAL A 206 -6.99 2.45 -10.58
C VAL A 206 -5.79 3.35 -10.78
N PHE A 207 -5.98 4.53 -11.38
CA PHE A 207 -4.88 5.39 -11.83
C PHE A 207 -3.99 5.90 -10.69
N GLY A 208 -4.61 6.35 -9.59
CA GLY A 208 -3.86 6.82 -8.42
C GLY A 208 -3.00 5.72 -7.80
N PRO A 209 -3.58 4.57 -7.44
CA PRO A 209 -2.80 3.43 -6.95
C PRO A 209 -1.69 3.00 -7.90
N ALA A 210 -1.97 2.86 -9.20
CA ALA A 210 -0.98 2.40 -10.19
C ALA A 210 0.23 3.34 -10.25
N LEU A 211 -0.01 4.66 -10.35
CA LEU A 211 1.07 5.65 -10.41
C LEU A 211 1.89 5.67 -9.12
N HIS A 212 1.24 5.71 -7.95
CA HIS A 212 1.95 5.79 -6.68
C HIS A 212 2.70 4.50 -6.33
N LEU A 213 2.16 3.33 -6.71
CA LEU A 213 2.87 2.06 -6.58
C LEU A 213 4.08 1.97 -7.51
N ALA A 214 3.95 2.35 -8.78
CA ALA A 214 5.08 2.42 -9.70
C ALA A 214 6.17 3.35 -9.17
N ASN A 215 5.80 4.52 -8.61
CA ASN A 215 6.75 5.41 -7.95
C ASN A 215 7.41 4.77 -6.72
N LEU A 216 6.67 4.02 -5.90
CA LEU A 216 7.25 3.32 -4.75
C LEU A 216 8.25 2.25 -5.20
N VAL A 217 7.93 1.47 -6.25
CA VAL A 217 8.85 0.53 -6.89
C VAL A 217 10.13 1.25 -7.37
N ARG A 218 9.98 2.39 -8.05
CA ARG A 218 11.11 3.24 -8.48
C ARG A 218 11.96 3.71 -7.30
N MET A 219 11.32 4.17 -6.21
CA MET A 219 12.04 4.63 -5.00
C MET A 219 12.93 3.53 -4.43
N VAL A 220 12.42 2.30 -4.36
CA VAL A 220 13.19 1.13 -3.89
C VAL A 220 14.34 0.83 -4.85
N LEU A 221 14.04 0.61 -6.14
CA LEU A 221 15.04 0.16 -7.12
C LEU A 221 16.14 1.20 -7.37
N SER A 222 15.81 2.49 -7.30
CA SER A 222 16.76 3.59 -7.52
C SER A 222 17.44 4.08 -6.23
N ASP A 223 17.21 3.46 -5.08
CA ASP A 223 17.76 3.86 -3.75
C ASP A 223 17.62 5.36 -3.48
N THR A 224 16.42 5.93 -3.72
CA THR A 224 16.25 7.39 -3.70
C THR A 224 16.41 8.02 -2.32
N ARG A 225 16.21 7.27 -1.26
CA ARG A 225 16.22 7.71 0.15
C ARG A 225 15.23 8.82 0.46
N GLU A 226 14.23 8.97 -0.42
CA GLU A 226 13.18 9.96 -0.25
C GLU A 226 12.27 9.63 0.94
N LEU A 227 11.77 10.68 1.58
CA LEU A 227 10.76 10.59 2.62
C LEU A 227 9.39 10.36 1.99
N THR A 228 8.67 9.38 2.48
CA THR A 228 7.29 9.10 2.07
C THR A 228 6.49 8.51 3.23
N ILE A 229 5.19 8.25 3.01
CA ILE A 229 4.36 7.58 4.01
C ILE A 229 4.08 6.16 3.55
N CYS A 230 4.55 5.18 4.32
CA CYS A 230 4.24 3.75 4.11
C CYS A 230 3.74 3.14 5.41
N SER A 231 2.93 2.10 5.28
CA SER A 231 2.60 1.26 6.44
C SER A 231 3.79 0.37 6.78
N SER A 232 4.25 0.46 8.01
CA SER A 232 5.36 -0.30 8.57
C SER A 232 4.92 -1.03 9.83
N VAL A 233 5.52 -2.18 10.10
CA VAL A 233 5.34 -2.88 11.38
C VAL A 233 6.01 -2.06 12.47
N LEU A 234 5.21 -1.61 13.45
CA LEU A 234 5.68 -0.77 14.55
C LEU A 234 6.12 -1.62 15.75
N GLU A 235 7.21 -1.22 16.36
CA GLU A 235 7.84 -1.86 17.54
C GLU A 235 8.04 -0.88 18.70
N GLY A 236 7.28 0.22 18.72
CA GLY A 236 7.31 1.25 19.77
C GLY A 236 7.17 2.67 19.24
N GLU A 237 7.35 2.88 17.96
CA GLU A 237 7.20 4.18 17.32
C GLU A 237 5.79 4.74 17.56
N TYR A 238 5.69 6.04 17.87
CA TYR A 238 4.46 6.72 18.31
C TYR A 238 3.79 6.06 19.55
N GLY A 239 4.54 5.28 20.34
CA GLY A 239 4.02 4.50 21.45
C GLY A 239 3.16 3.29 21.01
N ILE A 240 3.24 2.88 19.74
CA ILE A 240 2.42 1.83 19.13
C ILE A 240 3.28 0.62 18.78
N SER A 241 2.76 -0.58 19.04
CA SER A 241 3.41 -1.84 18.70
C SER A 241 2.39 -2.93 18.39
N GLY A 242 2.83 -4.00 17.70
CA GLY A 242 2.01 -5.17 17.42
C GLY A 242 0.99 -4.98 16.30
N CYS A 243 1.24 -4.03 15.43
CA CYS A 243 0.46 -3.80 14.19
C CYS A 243 1.34 -3.10 13.15
N SER A 244 0.80 -2.94 11.94
CA SER A 244 1.37 -2.11 10.89
C SER A 244 0.50 -0.86 10.71
N LEU A 245 1.12 0.30 10.50
CA LEU A 245 0.46 1.58 10.29
C LEU A 245 1.26 2.49 9.36
N GLY A 246 0.56 3.39 8.67
CA GLY A 246 1.15 4.46 7.88
C GLY A 246 1.92 5.43 8.76
N VAL A 247 3.23 5.51 8.54
CA VAL A 247 4.18 6.39 9.24
C VAL A 247 5.17 6.99 8.24
N PRO A 248 5.84 8.10 8.60
CA PRO A 248 6.90 8.67 7.77
C PRO A 248 8.11 7.74 7.74
N VAL A 249 8.52 7.37 6.54
CA VAL A 249 9.66 6.46 6.31
C VAL A 249 10.58 6.99 5.22
N ARG A 250 11.86 6.66 5.31
CA ARG A 250 12.80 6.80 4.20
C ARG A 250 12.91 5.48 3.47
N ILE A 251 12.75 5.50 2.15
CA ILE A 251 12.75 4.32 1.29
C ILE A 251 14.05 4.27 0.49
N GLY A 252 14.69 3.12 0.52
CA GLY A 252 15.85 2.79 -0.30
C GLY A 252 15.83 1.35 -0.78
N ARG A 253 16.95 0.90 -1.35
CA ARG A 253 17.07 -0.44 -1.93
C ARG A 253 16.85 -1.57 -0.92
N GLU A 254 17.18 -1.35 0.35
CA GLU A 254 16.95 -2.32 1.42
C GLU A 254 15.53 -2.24 2.03
N GLY A 255 14.65 -1.43 1.46
CA GLY A 255 13.32 -1.18 1.93
C GLY A 255 13.21 0.07 2.79
N ILE A 256 12.61 -0.02 3.97
CA ILE A 256 12.49 1.07 4.94
C ILE A 256 13.85 1.26 5.65
N LEU A 257 14.53 2.36 5.36
CA LEU A 257 15.82 2.70 5.96
C LEU A 257 15.68 3.26 7.39
N GLY A 258 14.52 3.79 7.72
CA GLY A 258 14.18 4.33 9.03
C GLY A 258 12.79 4.92 9.06
N ILE A 259 12.19 4.91 10.24
CA ILE A 259 10.92 5.57 10.56
C ILE A 259 11.25 6.90 11.23
N GLU A 260 10.63 7.98 10.76
CA GLU A 260 10.72 9.29 11.42
C GLU A 260 9.51 9.47 12.34
N GLU A 261 9.75 9.74 13.62
CA GLU A 261 8.67 10.16 14.52
C GLU A 261 8.55 11.67 14.49
N TRP A 262 7.37 12.16 14.12
CA TRP A 262 7.07 13.59 14.06
C TRP A 262 6.31 14.05 15.30
N ASP A 263 6.59 15.28 15.74
CA ASP A 263 5.77 15.95 16.75
C ASP A 263 4.38 16.25 16.16
N LEU A 264 3.40 15.49 16.58
CA LEU A 264 2.01 15.62 16.20
C LEU A 264 1.28 16.52 17.20
N ASP A 265 0.35 17.35 16.72
CA ASP A 265 -0.50 18.10 17.65
C ASP A 265 -1.50 17.20 18.41
N ALA A 266 -2.19 17.73 19.40
CA ALA A 266 -3.09 16.94 20.26
C ALA A 266 -4.23 16.26 19.48
N TRP A 267 -4.74 16.88 18.40
CA TRP A 267 -5.78 16.30 17.55
C TRP A 267 -5.23 15.11 16.75
N GLU A 268 -4.04 15.26 16.16
CA GLU A 268 -3.36 14.23 15.38
C GLU A 268 -2.92 13.06 16.27
N THR A 269 -2.34 13.36 17.44
CA THR A 269 -1.93 12.35 18.43
C THR A 269 -3.13 11.49 18.88
N GLY A 270 -4.26 12.14 19.19
CA GLY A 270 -5.48 11.40 19.55
C GLY A 270 -5.97 10.48 18.43
N LYS A 271 -5.88 10.90 17.17
CA LYS A 271 -6.24 10.07 16.01
C LYS A 271 -5.22 8.95 15.75
N MET A 272 -3.94 9.21 15.94
CA MET A 272 -2.89 8.20 15.76
C MET A 272 -3.02 7.09 16.83
N THR A 273 -3.33 7.44 18.08
CA THR A 273 -3.63 6.48 19.15
C THR A 273 -4.85 5.62 18.81
N ALA A 274 -5.91 6.22 18.28
CA ALA A 274 -7.11 5.50 17.87
C ALA A 274 -6.81 4.55 16.69
N ALA A 275 -6.01 5.00 15.72
CA ALA A 275 -5.56 4.17 14.59
C ALA A 275 -4.75 2.96 15.06
N GLY A 276 -3.80 3.18 15.99
CA GLY A 276 -3.00 2.11 16.59
C GLY A 276 -3.84 1.07 17.33
N THR A 277 -4.79 1.53 18.13
CA THR A 277 -5.73 0.65 18.86
C THR A 277 -6.55 -0.20 17.90
N PHE A 278 -7.11 0.42 16.85
CA PHE A 278 -7.90 -0.28 15.83
C PHE A 278 -7.07 -1.31 15.07
N ALA A 279 -5.90 -0.92 14.55
CA ALA A 279 -5.02 -1.80 13.80
C ALA A 279 -4.54 -3.00 14.64
N LYS A 280 -4.14 -2.76 15.90
CA LYS A 280 -3.72 -3.82 16.83
C LYS A 280 -4.84 -4.84 17.08
N ASN A 281 -6.08 -4.38 17.23
CA ASN A 281 -7.24 -5.27 17.41
C ASN A 281 -7.51 -6.15 16.18
N LEU A 282 -7.26 -5.65 14.96
CA LEU A 282 -7.37 -6.46 13.75
C LEU A 282 -6.18 -7.43 13.59
N CYS A 283 -4.96 -6.95 13.84
CA CYS A 283 -3.74 -7.75 13.73
C CYS A 283 -3.72 -8.94 14.72
N SER A 284 -4.27 -8.74 15.94
CA SER A 284 -4.36 -9.82 16.93
C SER A 284 -5.23 -11.01 16.49
N LYS A 285 -6.18 -10.80 15.57
CA LYS A 285 -7.06 -11.86 15.04
C LYS A 285 -6.37 -12.80 14.06
N VAL A 286 -5.28 -12.38 13.44
CA VAL A 286 -4.62 -13.15 12.37
C VAL A 286 -3.30 -13.78 12.81
N VAL A 287 -2.78 -13.42 13.98
CA VAL A 287 -1.49 -13.93 14.49
C VAL A 287 -1.70 -14.86 15.71
N SER A 288 -2.95 -15.03 16.15
CA SER A 288 -3.31 -15.98 17.22
C SER A 288 -3.20 -17.43 16.77
#